data_c304b2087222f17e974f520bd97f8003
#
_entry.id   c304b2087222f17e974f520bd97f8003
#
_cell.length_a   1.000
_cell.length_b   1.000
_cell.length_c   1.000
_cell.angle_alpha   90.00
_cell.angle_beta   90.00
_cell.angle_gamma   90.00
#
_symmetry.space_group_name_H-M   'P 1'
#
loop_
_entity.id
_entity.type
_entity.pdbx_description
1 polymer ?
#
loop_
_entity_poly.entity_id
_entity_poly.type
_entity_poly.pdbx_seq_one_letter_code
_entity_poly.pdbx_strand_id
1 'polypeptide(L)'
;MVPTGVGSLLQAALTHARVSDDGPRVLAVEPVTAACATASLAAGEPVAVPADVATSMAGLNCGTLSDLAWLAIRDGLDAGIGVTDEETARAIEQLEADGVRSGPCGAASAAAITAMLGCPDPMELGADSRIVLVSTEGR
;
A
#
# COMPACT_ATOMS: atom_id res chain seq x y z
N MET A 1 2.65 -5.97 -1.80
CA MET A 1 2.12 -4.59 -1.76
C MET A 1 0.66 -4.67 -1.34
N VAL A 2 0.26 -3.90 -0.34
CA VAL A 2 -1.05 -4.00 0.32
C VAL A 2 -1.71 -2.62 0.35
N PRO A 3 -2.88 -2.43 -0.28
CA PRO A 3 -3.64 -1.19 -0.20
C PRO A 3 -4.01 -0.91 1.25
N THR A 4 -3.73 0.30 1.72
CA THR A 4 -3.81 0.62 3.14
C THR A 4 -4.66 1.87 3.38
N GLY A 5 -5.73 1.72 4.15
CA GLY A 5 -6.48 2.80 4.77
C GLY A 5 -6.18 2.85 6.27
N VAL A 6 -7.12 2.44 7.12
CA VAL A 6 -6.91 2.37 8.59
C VAL A 6 -5.94 1.26 9.04
N GLY A 7 -5.42 0.45 8.13
CA GLY A 7 -4.39 -0.55 8.40
C GLY A 7 -4.87 -1.97 8.71
N SER A 8 -6.16 -2.26 8.74
CA SER A 8 -6.66 -3.60 9.13
C SER A 8 -6.23 -4.71 8.17
N LEU A 9 -6.29 -4.46 6.84
CA LEU A 9 -5.81 -5.40 5.82
C LEU A 9 -4.29 -5.57 5.90
N LEU A 10 -3.58 -4.46 6.07
CA LEU A 10 -2.13 -4.46 6.24
C LEU A 10 -1.71 -5.26 7.48
N GLN A 11 -2.41 -5.10 8.61
CA GLN A 11 -2.19 -5.89 9.82
C GLN A 11 -2.33 -7.39 9.55
N ALA A 12 -3.39 -7.80 8.84
CA ALA A 12 -3.59 -9.20 8.49
C ALA A 12 -2.45 -9.75 7.61
N ALA A 13 -2.02 -8.98 6.61
CA ALA A 13 -0.92 -9.33 5.72
C ALA A 13 0.41 -9.45 6.50
N LEU A 14 0.70 -8.50 7.40
CA LEU A 14 1.89 -8.51 8.25
C LEU A 14 1.89 -9.70 9.21
N THR A 15 0.77 -9.98 9.85
CA THR A 15 0.62 -11.13 10.75
C THR A 15 0.95 -12.42 10.03
N HIS A 16 0.51 -12.56 8.77
CA HIS A 16 0.83 -13.74 7.96
C HIS A 16 2.29 -13.76 7.50
N ALA A 17 2.81 -12.62 7.03
CA ALA A 17 4.17 -12.51 6.49
C ALA A 17 5.25 -12.73 7.55
N ARG A 18 4.97 -12.42 8.82
CA ARG A 18 5.94 -12.52 9.94
C ARG A 18 5.83 -13.82 10.75
N VAL A 19 5.13 -14.84 10.22
CA VAL A 19 5.12 -16.19 10.81
C VAL A 19 6.50 -16.86 10.69
N SER A 20 7.30 -16.46 9.69
CA SER A 20 8.64 -16.95 9.42
C SER A 20 9.62 -15.78 9.30
N ASP A 21 10.85 -15.98 9.75
CA ASP A 21 11.95 -15.00 9.63
C ASP A 21 12.31 -14.71 8.16
N ASP A 22 12.08 -15.67 7.26
CA ASP A 22 12.29 -15.56 5.81
C ASP A 22 11.03 -15.07 5.07
N GLY A 23 10.08 -14.44 5.79
CA GLY A 23 8.85 -13.93 5.20
C GLY A 23 9.08 -12.82 4.16
N PRO A 24 8.10 -12.60 3.25
CA PRO A 24 8.23 -11.57 2.23
C PRO A 24 8.28 -10.16 2.85
N ARG A 25 8.96 -9.24 2.18
CA ARG A 25 8.84 -7.81 2.51
C ARG A 25 7.42 -7.32 2.22
N VAL A 26 6.87 -6.52 3.13
CA VAL A 26 5.50 -6.00 3.05
C VAL A 26 5.54 -4.49 2.92
N LEU A 27 4.91 -3.98 1.87
CA LEU A 27 4.82 -2.55 1.60
C LEU A 27 3.36 -2.09 1.70
N ALA A 28 3.13 -1.03 2.47
CA ALA A 28 1.86 -0.31 2.48
C ALA A 28 1.73 0.54 1.22
N VAL A 29 0.54 0.60 0.63
CA VAL A 29 0.24 1.49 -0.49
C VAL A 29 -0.93 2.39 -0.11
N GLU A 30 -0.71 3.69 -0.19
CA GLU A 30 -1.64 4.72 0.28
C GLU A 30 -1.81 5.84 -0.75
N PRO A 31 -2.96 6.54 -0.78
CA PRO A 31 -3.05 7.79 -1.49
C PRO A 31 -2.03 8.80 -0.93
N VAL A 32 -1.32 9.53 -1.78
CA VAL A 32 -0.39 10.59 -1.33
C VAL A 32 -1.07 11.65 -0.46
N THR A 33 -2.38 11.81 -0.60
CA THR A 33 -3.22 12.75 0.17
C THR A 33 -3.61 12.26 1.56
N ALA A 34 -3.40 10.95 1.86
CA ALA A 34 -3.83 10.32 3.12
C ALA A 34 -2.87 9.18 3.53
N ALA A 35 -1.56 9.43 3.51
CA ALA A 35 -0.53 8.43 3.77
C ALA A 35 -0.21 8.29 5.28
N CYS A 36 -1.21 7.89 6.09
CA CYS A 36 -1.07 7.84 7.53
C CYS A 36 -0.17 6.70 8.04
N ALA A 37 -0.11 5.56 7.36
CA ALA A 37 0.79 4.46 7.75
C ALA A 37 2.25 4.82 7.47
N THR A 38 2.52 5.41 6.31
CA THR A 38 3.87 5.89 5.95
C THR A 38 4.35 6.97 6.92
N ALA A 39 3.49 7.95 7.24
CA ALA A 39 3.82 9.02 8.19
C ALA A 39 4.08 8.47 9.59
N SER A 40 3.26 7.53 10.07
CA SER A 40 3.41 6.90 11.38
C SER A 40 4.67 6.04 11.46
N LEU A 41 5.00 5.29 10.40
CA LEU A 41 6.24 4.51 10.33
C LEU A 41 7.48 5.42 10.43
N ALA A 42 7.48 6.54 9.69
CA ALA A 42 8.58 7.50 9.72
C ALA A 42 8.74 8.19 11.09
N ALA A 43 7.62 8.46 11.77
CA ALA A 43 7.62 9.10 13.09
C ALA A 43 7.93 8.13 14.24
N GLY A 44 7.73 6.81 14.05
CA GLY A 44 7.83 5.80 15.11
C GLY A 44 6.64 5.80 16.08
N GLU A 45 5.59 6.55 15.77
CA GLU A 45 4.35 6.67 16.55
C GLU A 45 3.15 6.93 15.63
N PRO A 46 1.91 6.66 16.06
CA PRO A 46 0.73 6.98 15.28
C PRO A 46 0.63 8.48 14.97
N VAL A 47 0.57 8.82 13.70
CA VAL A 47 0.43 10.20 13.21
C VAL A 47 -0.89 10.35 12.47
N ALA A 48 -1.65 11.38 12.82
CA ALA A 48 -2.81 11.80 12.03
C ALA A 48 -2.35 12.69 10.86
N VAL A 49 -2.86 12.39 9.66
CA VAL A 49 -2.64 13.21 8.47
C VAL A 49 -3.99 13.76 7.98
N PRO A 50 -4.01 14.88 7.25
CA PRO A 50 -5.22 15.33 6.57
C PRO A 50 -5.74 14.24 5.62
N ALA A 51 -7.07 14.05 5.59
CA ALA A 51 -7.75 13.17 4.63
C ALA A 51 -8.99 13.89 4.07
N ASP A 52 -8.90 15.21 3.95
CA ASP A 52 -9.93 16.13 3.49
C ASP A 52 -9.90 16.33 1.96
N VAL A 53 -8.84 15.86 1.31
CA VAL A 53 -8.74 15.87 -0.15
C VAL A 53 -9.40 14.59 -0.69
N ALA A 54 -10.37 14.76 -1.59
CA ALA A 54 -11.02 13.63 -2.24
C ALA A 54 -10.03 12.86 -3.13
N THR A 55 -10.13 11.54 -3.11
CA THR A 55 -9.37 10.64 -3.98
C THR A 55 -10.29 9.57 -4.56
N SER A 56 -9.98 9.07 -5.74
CA SER A 56 -10.68 7.93 -6.34
C SER A 56 -10.54 6.66 -5.51
N MET A 57 -9.47 6.55 -4.72
CA MET A 57 -9.22 5.47 -3.76
C MET A 57 -9.97 5.69 -2.45
N ALA A 58 -11.30 5.86 -2.52
CA ALA A 58 -12.13 6.29 -1.39
C ALA A 58 -12.00 5.40 -0.13
N GLY A 59 -11.83 4.08 -0.30
CA GLY A 59 -11.63 3.14 0.80
C GLY A 59 -10.25 3.23 1.47
N LEU A 60 -9.30 3.94 0.86
CA LEU A 60 -7.97 4.18 1.41
C LEU A 60 -7.80 5.60 1.96
N ASN A 61 -8.79 6.48 1.78
CA ASN A 61 -8.73 7.87 2.24
C ASN A 61 -8.96 7.97 3.76
N CYS A 62 -7.96 7.57 4.52
CA CYS A 62 -8.01 7.49 5.98
C CYS A 62 -6.91 8.35 6.60
N GLY A 63 -7.30 9.26 7.50
CA GLY A 63 -6.37 10.18 8.17
C GLY A 63 -5.60 9.57 9.34
N THR A 64 -6.01 8.38 9.84
CA THR A 64 -5.40 7.74 11.01
C THR A 64 -5.39 6.23 10.88
N LEU A 65 -4.42 5.60 11.51
CA LEU A 65 -4.39 4.15 11.69
C LEU A 65 -5.31 3.70 12.83
N SER A 66 -5.77 2.46 12.76
CA SER A 66 -6.35 1.77 13.91
C SER A 66 -5.27 1.47 14.95
N ASP A 67 -5.58 1.70 16.23
CA ASP A 67 -4.66 1.38 17.35
C ASP A 67 -4.24 -0.09 17.34
N LEU A 68 -5.15 -0.99 16.94
CA LEU A 68 -4.88 -2.42 16.82
C LEU A 68 -3.90 -2.74 15.70
N ALA A 69 -3.94 -1.98 14.61
CA ALA A 69 -3.06 -2.19 13.46
C ALA A 69 -1.64 -1.66 13.72
N TRP A 70 -1.52 -0.63 14.52
CA TRP A 70 -0.25 0.07 14.74
C TRP A 70 0.88 -0.84 15.21
N LEU A 71 0.64 -1.71 16.18
CA LEU A 71 1.68 -2.59 16.71
C LEU A 71 2.27 -3.49 15.60
N ALA A 72 1.41 -4.08 14.77
CA ALA A 72 1.87 -4.92 13.67
C ALA A 72 2.60 -4.09 12.59
N ILE A 73 2.14 -2.87 12.32
CA ILE A 73 2.75 -1.96 11.34
C ILE A 73 4.12 -1.51 11.82
N ARG A 74 4.22 -1.04 13.08
CA ARG A 74 5.48 -0.59 13.67
C ARG A 74 6.57 -1.66 13.62
N ASP A 75 6.21 -2.90 13.95
CA ASP A 75 7.17 -3.99 14.15
C ASP A 75 7.41 -4.79 12.86
N GLY A 76 6.53 -4.67 11.86
CA GLY A 76 6.56 -5.55 10.70
C GLY A 76 6.55 -4.89 9.32
N LEU A 77 6.21 -3.61 9.18
CA LEU A 77 6.16 -2.96 7.89
C LEU A 77 7.57 -2.58 7.40
N ASP A 78 7.91 -2.95 6.16
CA ASP A 78 9.21 -2.64 5.59
C ASP A 78 9.28 -1.24 4.98
N ALA A 79 8.20 -0.80 4.29
CA ALA A 79 8.12 0.54 3.69
C ALA A 79 6.67 0.94 3.38
N GLY A 80 6.46 2.24 3.14
CA GLY A 80 5.23 2.80 2.60
C GLY A 80 5.47 3.47 1.25
N ILE A 81 4.49 3.36 0.35
CA ILE A 81 4.49 3.97 -0.99
C ILE A 81 3.23 4.79 -1.15
N GLY A 82 3.39 6.09 -1.44
CA GLY A 82 2.29 6.95 -1.83
C GLY A 82 2.04 6.86 -3.34
N VAL A 83 0.77 6.77 -3.74
CA VAL A 83 0.34 6.80 -5.15
C VAL A 83 -0.70 7.88 -5.38
N THR A 84 -0.70 8.44 -6.57
CA THR A 84 -1.68 9.45 -7.01
C THR A 84 -2.88 8.80 -7.69
N ASP A 85 -3.98 9.55 -7.81
CA ASP A 85 -5.15 9.13 -8.58
C ASP A 85 -4.83 8.89 -10.06
N GLU A 86 -3.92 9.68 -10.62
CA GLU A 86 -3.50 9.52 -12.02
C GLU A 86 -2.69 8.24 -12.24
N GLU A 87 -1.78 7.90 -11.34
CA GLU A 87 -1.04 6.63 -11.39
C GLU A 87 -1.99 5.45 -11.23
N THR A 88 -2.95 5.56 -10.33
CA THR A 88 -3.97 4.53 -10.10
C THR A 88 -4.89 4.36 -11.32
N ALA A 89 -5.29 5.44 -11.99
CA ALA A 89 -6.09 5.37 -13.22
C ALA A 89 -5.33 4.62 -14.33
N ARG A 90 -4.05 4.92 -14.53
CA ARG A 90 -3.20 4.19 -15.50
C ARG A 90 -3.05 2.70 -15.12
N ALA A 91 -2.91 2.40 -13.83
CA ALA A 91 -2.83 1.02 -13.37
C ALA A 91 -4.13 0.24 -13.62
N ILE A 92 -5.30 0.87 -13.50
CA ILE A 92 -6.59 0.27 -13.85
C ILE A 92 -6.62 -0.12 -15.33
N GLU A 93 -6.24 0.80 -16.22
CA GLU A 93 -6.21 0.54 -17.67
C GLU A 93 -5.27 -0.63 -18.02
N GLN A 94 -4.11 -0.68 -17.37
CA GLN A 94 -3.14 -1.75 -17.57
C GLN A 94 -3.65 -3.10 -17.08
N LEU A 95 -4.26 -3.14 -15.89
CA LEU A 95 -4.87 -4.35 -15.34
C LEU A 95 -6.02 -4.84 -16.21
N GLU A 96 -6.85 -3.94 -16.74
CA GLU A 96 -7.93 -4.30 -17.68
C GLU A 96 -7.38 -4.92 -18.98
N ALA A 97 -6.28 -4.38 -19.52
CA ALA A 97 -5.61 -4.95 -20.68
C ALA A 97 -5.07 -6.37 -20.42
N ASP A 98 -4.68 -6.65 -19.18
CA ASP A 98 -4.22 -7.97 -18.72
C ASP A 98 -5.38 -8.88 -18.28
N GLY A 99 -6.64 -8.45 -18.45
CA GLY A 99 -7.84 -9.21 -18.10
C GLY A 99 -8.19 -9.20 -16.61
N VAL A 100 -7.58 -8.32 -15.82
CA VAL A 100 -7.83 -8.16 -14.39
C VAL A 100 -8.74 -6.96 -14.15
N ARG A 101 -9.93 -7.20 -13.62
CA ARG A 101 -10.88 -6.14 -13.25
C ARG A 101 -10.59 -5.67 -11.83
N SER A 102 -10.18 -4.43 -11.68
CA SER A 102 -9.90 -3.82 -10.37
C SER A 102 -10.46 -2.41 -10.29
N GLY A 103 -11.02 -2.06 -9.16
CA GLY A 103 -11.35 -0.68 -8.81
C GLY A 103 -10.13 0.09 -8.30
N PRO A 104 -10.28 1.40 -8.00
CA PRO A 104 -9.14 2.26 -7.64
C PRO A 104 -8.36 1.78 -6.42
N CYS A 105 -9.04 1.34 -5.36
CA CYS A 105 -8.35 0.86 -4.15
C CYS A 105 -7.53 -0.42 -4.43
N GLY A 106 -8.06 -1.33 -5.26
CA GLY A 106 -7.35 -2.55 -5.64
C GLY A 106 -6.17 -2.28 -6.57
N ALA A 107 -6.34 -1.36 -7.52
CA ALA A 107 -5.32 -1.00 -8.50
C ALA A 107 -4.17 -0.18 -7.91
N ALA A 108 -4.35 0.43 -6.73
CA ALA A 108 -3.30 1.16 -6.03
C ALA A 108 -2.01 0.31 -5.86
N SER A 109 -2.15 -0.99 -5.59
CA SER A 109 -1.00 -1.89 -5.49
C SER A 109 -0.23 -2.04 -6.80
N ALA A 110 -0.90 -1.98 -7.95
CA ALA A 110 -0.26 -2.00 -9.26
C ALA A 110 0.40 -0.66 -9.59
N ALA A 111 -0.26 0.46 -9.24
CA ALA A 111 0.32 1.80 -9.37
C ALA A 111 1.63 1.94 -8.59
N ALA A 112 1.71 1.33 -7.41
CA ALA A 112 2.90 1.38 -6.56
C ALA A 112 4.14 0.75 -7.22
N ILE A 113 3.98 -0.22 -8.14
CA ILE A 113 5.12 -0.76 -8.91
C ILE A 113 5.77 0.33 -9.74
N THR A 114 4.97 1.11 -10.47
CA THR A 114 5.48 2.18 -11.33
C THR A 114 6.14 3.28 -10.49
N ALA A 115 5.52 3.65 -9.38
CA ALA A 115 6.08 4.63 -8.44
C ALA A 115 7.43 4.15 -7.87
N MET A 116 7.51 2.88 -7.49
CA MET A 116 8.74 2.26 -6.96
C MET A 116 9.87 2.21 -7.99
N LEU A 117 9.55 1.84 -9.25
CA LEU A 117 10.54 1.79 -10.33
C LEU A 117 11.06 3.18 -10.73
N GLY A 118 10.33 4.24 -10.42
CA GLY A 118 10.75 5.62 -10.63
C GLY A 118 11.69 6.16 -9.54
N CYS A 119 11.89 5.42 -8.45
CA CYS A 119 12.75 5.80 -7.33
C CYS A 119 14.03 4.96 -7.32
N PRO A 120 15.12 5.41 -6.66
CA PRO A 120 16.25 4.54 -6.33
C PRO A 120 15.72 3.30 -5.62
N ASP A 121 16.05 2.10 -6.13
CA ASP A 121 15.47 0.85 -5.66
C ASP A 121 15.82 0.53 -4.19
N PRO A 122 14.91 0.79 -3.23
CA PRO A 122 15.17 0.51 -1.82
C PRO A 122 15.04 -0.97 -1.48
N MET A 123 14.53 -1.80 -2.42
CA MET A 123 14.19 -3.20 -2.19
C MET A 123 15.18 -4.18 -2.81
N GLU A 124 16.19 -3.69 -3.54
CA GLU A 124 17.19 -4.52 -4.22
C GLU A 124 16.53 -5.59 -5.11
N LEU A 125 15.58 -5.17 -5.95
CA LEU A 125 14.86 -6.07 -6.84
C LEU A 125 15.80 -6.62 -7.92
N GLY A 126 15.76 -7.93 -8.11
CA GLY A 126 16.48 -8.64 -9.17
C GLY A 126 15.53 -9.29 -10.17
N ALA A 127 16.09 -9.90 -11.21
CA ALA A 127 15.32 -10.55 -12.27
C ALA A 127 14.40 -11.68 -11.75
N ASP A 128 14.75 -12.31 -10.65
CA ASP A 128 13.99 -13.40 -10.03
C ASP A 128 13.03 -12.93 -8.93
N SER A 129 12.96 -11.62 -8.68
CA SER A 129 12.06 -11.08 -7.65
C SER A 129 10.59 -11.32 -8.00
N ARG A 130 9.82 -11.72 -7.01
CA ARG A 130 8.36 -11.91 -7.12
C ARG A 130 7.64 -10.83 -6.35
N ILE A 131 6.77 -10.09 -7.03
CA ILE A 131 5.94 -9.07 -6.41
C ILE A 131 4.51 -9.58 -6.35
N VAL A 132 3.95 -9.65 -5.15
CA VAL A 132 2.55 -9.99 -4.92
C VAL A 132 1.76 -8.70 -4.72
N LEU A 133 0.72 -8.52 -5.52
CA LEU A 133 -0.22 -7.41 -5.43
C LEU A 133 -1.51 -7.89 -4.79
N VAL A 134 -1.96 -7.19 -3.75
CA VAL A 134 -3.28 -7.46 -3.16
C VAL A 134 -4.28 -6.53 -3.84
N SER A 135 -5.28 -7.09 -4.51
CA SER A 135 -6.40 -6.38 -5.11
C SER A 135 -7.69 -6.84 -4.44
N THR A 136 -8.34 -5.95 -3.70
CA THR A 136 -9.53 -6.26 -2.88
C THR A 136 -10.81 -5.65 -3.41
N GLU A 137 -10.73 -4.89 -4.49
CA GLU A 137 -11.86 -4.20 -5.10
C GLU A 137 -12.00 -4.67 -6.55
N GLY A 138 -13.14 -5.32 -6.85
CA GLY A 138 -13.54 -5.67 -8.21
C GLY A 138 -14.44 -4.59 -8.83
N ARG A 139 -14.57 -4.58 -10.14
CA ARG A 139 -15.56 -3.81 -10.91
C ARG A 139 -16.67 -4.70 -11.45
#